data_5c530489c7a3c00eb3d8f81e423f6713
#
_entry.id   5c530489c7a3c00eb3d8f81e423f6713
#
_cell.length_a   1.000
_cell.length_b   1.000
_cell.length_c   1.000
_cell.angle_alpha   90.00
_cell.angle_beta   90.00
_cell.angle_gamma   90.00
#
_symmetry.space_group_name_H-M   'P 1'
#
loop_
_entity.id
_entity.type
_entity.pdbx_description
1 polymer ?
#
loop_
_entity_poly.entity_id
_entity_poly.type
_entity_poly.pdbx_seq_one_letter_code
_entity_poly.pdbx_strand_id
1 'polypeptide(L)' 'MPKRITIENVGEEPTAFRYFRVNFAETLQPGDSVVLTAGSSEEAAYYKALEDEKVGLTVEISR' A
#
# COMPACT_ATOMS: atom_id res chain seq x y z
N MET A 1 -0.43 5.56 -18.05
CA MET A 1 -1.32 6.36 -17.20
C MET A 1 -1.05 6.02 -15.74
N PRO A 2 -0.89 7.02 -14.88
CA PRO A 2 -0.72 6.73 -13.46
C PRO A 2 -1.98 6.14 -12.86
N LYS A 3 -1.79 5.31 -11.86
CA LYS A 3 -2.89 4.67 -11.17
C LYS A 3 -2.90 5.13 -9.72
N ARG A 4 -4.10 5.26 -9.16
CA ARG A 4 -4.24 5.60 -7.76
C ARG A 4 -4.22 4.32 -6.94
N ILE A 5 -3.39 4.31 -5.91
CA ILE A 5 -3.26 3.17 -5.02
C ILE A 5 -3.75 3.60 -3.64
N THR A 6 -4.70 2.88 -3.09
CA THR A 6 -5.17 3.12 -1.73
C THR A 6 -4.80 1.92 -0.88
N ILE A 7 -4.05 2.17 0.19
CA ILE A 7 -3.62 1.12 1.10
C ILE A 7 -4.27 1.41 2.45
N GLU A 8 -4.99 0.43 2.98
CA GLU A 8 -5.70 0.60 4.23
C GLU A 8 -5.37 -0.53 5.20
N ASN A 9 -5.22 -0.20 6.46
CA ASN A 9 -5.04 -1.20 7.51
C ASN A 9 -6.42 -1.55 8.07
N VAL A 10 -6.92 -2.73 7.71
CA VAL A 10 -8.21 -3.22 8.20
C VAL A 10 -8.02 -4.24 9.32
N GLY A 11 -6.78 -4.46 9.74
CA GLY A 11 -6.49 -5.38 10.84
C GLY A 11 -6.61 -4.70 12.18
N GLU A 12 -6.09 -5.35 13.20
CA GLU A 12 -6.22 -4.88 14.58
C GLU A 12 -4.89 -4.35 15.13
N GLU A 13 -3.80 -4.46 14.38
CA GLU A 13 -2.48 -4.04 14.83
C GLU A 13 -1.83 -3.10 13.84
N PRO A 14 -0.94 -2.21 14.31
CA PRO A 14 -0.20 -1.34 13.40
C PRO A 14 0.63 -2.17 12.43
N THR A 15 0.68 -1.76 11.19
CA THR A 15 1.42 -2.48 10.14
C THR A 15 2.19 -1.48 9.30
N ALA A 16 3.46 -1.78 9.06
CA ALA A 16 4.32 -0.91 8.27
C ALA A 16 4.52 -1.49 6.88
N PHE A 17 4.70 -0.61 5.90
CA PHE A 17 5.07 -1.03 4.56
C PHE A 17 6.10 -0.05 4.02
N ARG A 18 6.89 -0.51 3.05
CA ARG A 18 7.91 0.32 2.44
C ARG A 18 7.44 0.79 1.06
N TYR A 19 7.72 2.05 0.76
CA TYR A 19 7.41 2.60 -0.56
C TYR A 19 8.32 1.97 -1.62
N PHE A 20 7.80 1.92 -2.85
CA PHE A 20 8.50 1.29 -3.96
C PHE A 20 9.81 2.04 -4.26
N ARG A 21 10.92 1.30 -4.19
CA ARG A 21 12.26 1.79 -4.50
C ARG A 21 12.67 3.01 -3.67
N VAL A 22 12.02 3.23 -2.55
CA VAL A 22 12.36 4.32 -1.65
C VAL A 22 12.70 3.72 -0.30
N ASN A 23 13.76 4.24 0.31
CA ASN A 23 14.19 3.75 1.62
C ASN A 23 13.40 4.44 2.72
N PHE A 24 12.10 4.32 2.65
CA PHE A 24 11.18 4.92 3.60
C PHE A 24 10.01 3.99 3.84
N ALA A 25 9.71 3.76 5.10
CA ALA A 25 8.58 2.92 5.49
C ALA A 25 7.58 3.78 6.25
N GLU A 26 6.30 3.46 6.05
CA GLU A 26 5.22 4.15 6.74
C GLU A 26 4.42 3.14 7.55
N THR A 27 4.04 3.52 8.76
CA THR A 27 3.23 2.67 9.64
C THR A 27 1.80 3.14 9.62
N LEU A 28 0.88 2.22 9.34
CA LEU A 28 -0.55 2.49 9.38
C LEU A 28 -1.15 1.88 10.63
N GLN A 29 -1.83 2.70 11.41
CA GLN A 29 -2.61 2.22 12.54
C GLN A 29 -3.90 1.58 12.05
N PRO A 30 -4.53 0.71 12.85
CA PRO A 30 -5.82 0.16 12.44
C PRO A 30 -6.81 1.27 12.06
N GLY A 31 -7.42 1.14 10.91
CA GLY A 31 -8.35 2.14 10.40
C GLY A 31 -7.73 3.23 9.57
N ASP A 32 -6.40 3.33 9.58
CA ASP A 32 -5.72 4.35 8.79
C ASP A 32 -5.57 3.91 7.34
N SER A 33 -5.49 4.88 6.45
CA SER A 33 -5.28 4.60 5.04
C SER A 33 -4.36 5.67 4.45
N VAL A 34 -3.77 5.33 3.30
CA VAL A 34 -2.91 6.24 2.56
C VAL A 34 -3.22 6.08 1.09
N VAL A 35 -3.17 7.21 0.37
CA VAL A 35 -3.40 7.22 -1.07
C VAL A 35 -2.11 7.68 -1.74
N LEU A 36 -1.67 6.92 -2.72
CA LEU A 36 -0.47 7.28 -3.47
C LEU A 36 -0.69 6.98 -4.94
N THR A 37 0.25 7.41 -5.77
CA THR A 37 0.17 7.25 -7.20
C THR A 37 1.28 6.33 -7.68
N ALA A 38 0.92 5.32 -8.45
CA ALA A 38 1.90 4.43 -9.09
C ALA A 38 2.12 4.93 -10.51
N GLY A 39 3.38 5.19 -10.85
CA GLY A 39 3.73 5.69 -12.18
C GLY A 39 3.92 4.61 -13.21
N SER A 40 3.93 3.33 -12.80
CA SER A 40 4.16 2.23 -13.70
C SER A 40 3.38 1.01 -13.21
N SER A 41 3.24 0.02 -14.10
CA SER A 41 2.58 -1.22 -13.71
C SER A 41 3.43 -2.01 -12.73
N GLU A 42 4.74 -1.82 -12.77
CA GLU A 42 5.63 -2.47 -11.82
C GLU A 42 5.39 -1.96 -10.40
N GLU A 43 5.22 -0.64 -10.25
CA GLU A 43 4.90 -0.07 -8.95
C GLU A 43 3.55 -0.57 -8.44
N ALA A 44 2.55 -0.59 -9.33
CA ALA A 44 1.23 -1.04 -8.96
C ALA A 44 1.26 -2.49 -8.48
N ALA A 45 2.03 -3.33 -9.18
CA ALA A 45 2.17 -4.73 -8.80
C ALA A 45 2.86 -4.87 -7.44
N TYR A 46 3.85 -4.03 -7.18
CA TYR A 46 4.54 -4.05 -5.90
C TYR A 46 3.57 -3.78 -4.75
N TYR A 47 2.76 -2.73 -4.90
CA TYR A 47 1.83 -2.37 -3.83
C TYR A 47 0.72 -3.41 -3.68
N LYS A 48 0.26 -3.97 -4.80
CA LYS A 48 -0.78 -5.00 -4.73
C LYS A 48 -0.29 -6.24 -3.99
N ALA A 49 0.99 -6.56 -4.14
CA ALA A 49 1.58 -7.71 -3.45
C ALA A 49 1.64 -7.51 -1.94
N LEU A 50 1.55 -6.28 -1.46
CA LEU A 50 1.58 -6.03 -0.02
C LEU A 50 0.39 -6.69 0.69
N GLU A 51 -0.72 -6.87 0.00
CA GLU A 51 -1.87 -7.56 0.58
C GLU A 51 -1.52 -8.96 1.02
N ASP A 52 -0.65 -9.62 0.25
CA ASP A 52 -0.26 -11.00 0.55
C ASP A 52 0.88 -11.04 1.55
N GLU A 53 1.72 -10.01 1.58
CA GLU A 53 2.89 -10.01 2.45
C GLU A 53 2.59 -9.54 3.86
N LYS A 54 1.61 -8.65 4.01
CA LYS A 54 1.31 -8.03 5.29
C LYS A 54 -0.10 -8.40 5.73
N VAL A 55 -0.21 -8.90 6.96
CA VAL A 55 -1.50 -9.21 7.52
C VAL A 55 -2.22 -7.90 7.86
N GLY A 56 -3.46 -7.77 7.40
CA GLY A 56 -4.29 -6.63 7.73
C GLY A 56 -4.25 -5.48 6.73
N LEU A 57 -3.42 -5.56 5.70
CA LEU A 57 -3.40 -4.51 4.68
C LEU A 57 -4.25 -4.92 3.49
N THR A 58 -5.06 -3.98 3.01
CA THR A 58 -5.78 -4.14 1.76
C THR A 58 -5.29 -3.07 0.79
N VAL A 59 -5.22 -3.41 -0.48
CA VAL A 59 -4.72 -2.52 -1.50
C VAL A 59 -5.75 -2.45 -2.63
N GLU A 60 -6.17 -1.24 -2.95
CA GLU A 60 -7.11 -1.02 -4.03
C GLU A 60 -6.45 -0.16 -5.08
N ILE A 61 -6.55 -0.58 -6.33
CA ILE A 61 -5.96 0.13 -7.46
C ILE A 61 -7.09 0.66 -8.33
N SER A 62 -7.07 1.96 -8.57
CA SER A 62 -8.05 2.58 -9.46
C SER A 62 -7.33 3.48 -10.45
N ARG A 63 -8.01 3.79 -11.53
CA ARG A 63 -7.45 4.63 -12.58
C ARG A 63 -7.83 6.08 -12.42
#